data_ef01ce528ab47f8fe40f1d1b6c61eb96
#
_entry.id   ef01ce528ab47f8fe40f1d1b6c61eb96
#
_cell.length_a   1.000
_cell.length_b   1.000
_cell.length_c   1.000
_cell.angle_alpha   90.00
_cell.angle_beta   90.00
_cell.angle_gamma   90.00
#
_symmetry.space_group_name_H-M   'P 1'
#
loop_
_entity.id
_entity.type
_entity.pdbx_description
1 polymer ?
#
loop_
_entity_poly.entity_id
_entity_poly.type
_entity_poly.pdbx_seq_one_letter_code
_entity_poly.pdbx_strand_id
1 'polypeptide(L)'
;MDGPAHSEAAAQQLLTYSFPPEADFGGLLVGALQRIESGGAIRVLEILFVARGAAPQEIVAISRRSESSAGMIGQLIGFRLEDSARAQETEQALNGPTGDLVRDLAAALEPGCAVVGLVVEHTWAHVLADAVARAGGGPFASELLEPTEVPEAWARLPSELSRARARE
;
A
#
# COMPACT_ATOMS: atom_id res chain seq x y z
N MET A 1 26.11 -19.49 -20.21
CA MET A 1 26.32 -18.88 -18.87
C MET A 1 25.15 -17.97 -18.63
N ASP A 2 24.17 -18.50 -17.93
CA ASP A 2 22.98 -17.74 -17.57
C ASP A 2 23.34 -16.81 -16.41
N GLY A 3 23.41 -15.52 -16.73
CA GLY A 3 23.44 -14.48 -15.70
C GLY A 3 22.15 -14.52 -14.91
N PRO A 4 22.14 -14.28 -13.59
CA PRO A 4 20.92 -14.24 -12.83
C PRO A 4 20.04 -13.13 -13.40
N ALA A 5 18.89 -13.51 -13.94
CA ALA A 5 17.81 -12.58 -14.23
C ALA A 5 17.44 -11.93 -12.88
N HIS A 6 17.95 -10.74 -12.63
CA HIS A 6 17.40 -9.88 -11.60
C HIS A 6 15.98 -9.53 -12.07
N SER A 7 15.03 -10.34 -11.65
CA SER A 7 13.62 -9.95 -11.63
C SER A 7 13.58 -8.70 -10.75
N GLU A 8 13.65 -7.53 -11.40
CA GLU A 8 13.37 -6.26 -10.72
C GLU A 8 11.94 -6.34 -10.23
N ALA A 9 11.81 -6.74 -8.95
CA ALA A 9 10.54 -6.70 -8.27
C ALA A 9 10.03 -5.26 -8.35
N ALA A 10 8.83 -5.09 -8.89
CA ALA A 10 8.16 -3.82 -8.93
C ALA A 10 8.28 -3.13 -7.57
N ALA A 11 8.64 -1.85 -7.56
CA ALA A 11 8.77 -1.10 -6.31
C ALA A 11 7.40 -1.05 -5.62
N GLN A 12 7.24 -1.81 -4.54
CA GLN A 12 6.04 -1.87 -3.73
C GLN A 12 6.24 -1.04 -2.46
N GLN A 13 5.18 -0.38 -2.04
CA GLN A 13 5.17 0.42 -0.83
C GLN A 13 3.97 0.05 0.03
N LEU A 14 4.19 -0.15 1.33
CA LEU A 14 3.14 -0.25 2.32
C LEU A 14 2.84 1.13 2.89
N LEU A 15 1.61 1.58 2.72
CA LEU A 15 1.07 2.80 3.30
C LEU A 15 0.09 2.43 4.41
N THR A 16 0.24 3.01 5.59
CA THR A 16 -0.66 2.77 6.73
C THR A 16 -1.18 4.08 7.29
N TYR A 17 -2.49 4.12 7.58
CA TYR A 17 -3.16 5.29 8.12
C TYR A 17 -4.08 4.88 9.25
N SER A 18 -4.16 5.68 10.31
CA SER A 18 -5.10 5.53 11.41
C SER A 18 -6.17 6.62 11.36
N PHE A 19 -7.36 6.28 11.83
CA PHE A 19 -8.52 7.18 11.82
C PHE A 19 -9.13 7.24 13.21
N PRO A 20 -9.38 8.45 13.76
CA PRO A 20 -10.10 8.63 14.99
C PRO A 20 -11.61 8.33 14.81
N PRO A 21 -12.40 8.25 15.91
CA PRO A 21 -13.81 7.87 15.84
C PRO A 21 -14.69 8.76 14.95
N GLU A 22 -14.34 10.05 14.82
CA GLU A 22 -15.11 11.01 14.04
C GLU A 22 -14.70 11.10 12.56
N ALA A 23 -13.71 10.28 12.13
CA ALA A 23 -13.21 10.35 10.77
C ALA A 23 -14.23 9.80 9.77
N ASP A 24 -14.58 10.60 8.77
CA ASP A 24 -15.31 10.14 7.58
C ASP A 24 -14.34 9.66 6.51
N PHE A 25 -13.89 8.42 6.63
CA PHE A 25 -12.96 7.81 5.68
C PHE A 25 -13.64 7.16 4.48
N GLY A 26 -14.96 7.00 4.50
CA GLY A 26 -15.68 6.25 3.46
C GLY A 26 -15.59 6.86 2.07
N GLY A 27 -15.90 8.15 1.90
CA GLY A 27 -16.00 8.79 0.59
C GLY A 27 -14.70 9.32 0.05
N LEU A 28 -13.94 9.98 0.89
CA LEU A 28 -12.71 10.66 0.49
C LEU A 28 -11.60 9.65 0.14
N LEU A 29 -11.44 8.59 0.95
CA LEU A 29 -10.41 7.58 0.72
C LEU A 29 -10.65 6.80 -0.57
N VAL A 30 -11.85 6.26 -0.76
CA VAL A 30 -12.19 5.48 -1.97
C VAL A 30 -12.08 6.35 -3.23
N GLY A 31 -12.56 7.59 -3.17
CA GLY A 31 -12.43 8.55 -4.28
C GLY A 31 -10.98 8.94 -4.57
N ALA A 32 -10.12 9.03 -3.56
CA ALA A 32 -8.70 9.27 -3.75
C ALA A 32 -8.00 8.08 -4.42
N LEU A 33 -8.25 6.86 -3.96
CA LEU A 33 -7.72 5.63 -4.56
C LEU A 33 -8.12 5.49 -6.01
N GLN A 34 -9.39 5.78 -6.34
CA GLN A 34 -9.88 5.75 -7.71
C GLN A 34 -9.14 6.74 -8.62
N ARG A 35 -8.91 7.97 -8.14
CA ARG A 35 -8.16 8.98 -8.92
C ARG A 35 -6.70 8.57 -9.14
N ILE A 36 -6.06 8.02 -8.12
CA ILE A 36 -4.67 7.57 -8.19
C ILE A 36 -4.52 6.43 -9.20
N GLU A 37 -5.38 5.41 -9.14
CA GLU A 37 -5.34 4.30 -10.10
C GLU A 37 -5.69 4.75 -11.51
N SER A 38 -6.66 5.66 -11.69
CA SER A 38 -7.02 6.21 -13.00
C SER A 38 -5.88 6.98 -13.64
N GLY A 39 -4.99 7.57 -12.84
CA GLY A 39 -3.79 8.25 -13.30
C GLY A 39 -2.70 7.30 -13.83
N GLY A 40 -2.82 6.00 -13.56
CA GLY A 40 -1.92 4.97 -14.08
C GLY A 40 -0.49 5.00 -13.53
N ALA A 41 -0.19 5.87 -12.56
CA ALA A 41 1.13 5.97 -11.95
C ALA A 41 1.33 4.98 -10.79
N ILE A 42 0.24 4.57 -10.17
CA ILE A 42 0.23 3.65 -9.02
C ILE A 42 -0.88 2.62 -9.23
N ARG A 43 -0.61 1.39 -8.83
CA ARG A 43 -1.59 0.31 -8.78
C ARG A 43 -1.74 -0.16 -7.34
N VAL A 44 -2.97 -0.23 -6.83
CA VAL A 44 -3.25 -0.81 -5.52
C VAL A 44 -3.25 -2.33 -5.63
N LEU A 45 -2.34 -2.99 -4.92
CA LEU A 45 -2.20 -4.45 -4.91
C LEU A 45 -3.00 -5.11 -3.80
N GLU A 46 -2.96 -4.53 -2.62
CA GLU A 46 -3.64 -5.07 -1.45
C GLU A 46 -4.25 -3.93 -0.63
N ILE A 47 -5.38 -4.22 0.00
CA ILE A 47 -5.99 -3.37 1.00
C ILE A 47 -6.39 -4.21 2.21
N LEU A 48 -6.08 -3.70 3.39
CA LEU A 48 -6.58 -4.16 4.66
C LEU A 48 -7.17 -2.97 5.41
N PHE A 49 -8.47 -3.01 5.69
CA PHE A 49 -9.13 -2.03 6.55
C PHE A 49 -9.71 -2.76 7.75
N VAL A 50 -9.50 -2.23 8.94
CA VAL A 50 -10.05 -2.75 10.19
C VAL A 50 -10.56 -1.59 11.01
N ALA A 51 -11.82 -1.67 11.42
CA ALA A 51 -12.42 -0.74 12.36
C ALA A 51 -12.96 -1.50 13.57
N ARG A 52 -12.82 -0.89 14.75
CA ARG A 52 -13.39 -1.38 16.00
C ARG A 52 -14.62 -0.56 16.35
N GLY A 53 -15.77 -1.23 16.55
CA GLY A 53 -16.97 -0.60 17.05
C GLY A 53 -16.90 -0.24 18.53
N ALA A 54 -18.03 0.15 19.10
CA ALA A 54 -18.12 0.50 20.53
C ALA A 54 -17.92 -0.72 21.43
N ALA A 55 -18.44 -1.89 21.04
CA ALA A 55 -18.23 -3.14 21.75
C ALA A 55 -16.94 -3.84 21.28
N PRO A 56 -16.21 -4.55 22.17
CA PRO A 56 -14.94 -5.20 21.82
C PRO A 56 -15.04 -6.23 20.68
N GLN A 57 -16.19 -6.89 20.54
CA GLN A 57 -16.46 -7.88 19.50
C GLN A 57 -17.00 -7.26 18.20
N GLU A 58 -17.25 -5.97 18.19
CA GLU A 58 -17.79 -5.28 17.03
C GLU A 58 -16.66 -4.86 16.10
N ILE A 59 -16.37 -5.71 15.14
CA ILE A 59 -15.29 -5.52 14.14
C ILE A 59 -15.93 -5.32 12.78
N VAL A 60 -15.42 -4.35 12.04
CA VAL A 60 -15.71 -4.16 10.61
C VAL A 60 -14.39 -4.24 9.86
N ALA A 61 -14.28 -5.13 8.89
CA ALA A 61 -13.03 -5.33 8.17
C ALA A 61 -13.25 -5.68 6.70
N ILE A 62 -12.29 -5.30 5.88
CA ILE A 62 -12.10 -5.81 4.52
C ILE A 62 -10.63 -6.13 4.31
N SER A 63 -10.34 -7.31 3.74
CA SER A 63 -9.01 -7.71 3.33
C SER A 63 -9.08 -8.21 1.90
N ARG A 64 -8.43 -7.50 0.99
CA ARG A 64 -8.44 -7.83 -0.43
C ARG A 64 -7.05 -7.72 -1.04
N ARG A 65 -6.75 -8.71 -1.87
CA ARG A 65 -5.61 -8.70 -2.79
C ARG A 65 -6.14 -8.58 -4.21
N SER A 66 -5.59 -7.68 -4.97
CA SER A 66 -5.99 -7.46 -6.36
C SER A 66 -5.32 -8.48 -7.27
N GLU A 67 -6.12 -9.29 -7.95
CA GLU A 67 -5.67 -10.00 -9.15
C GLU A 67 -5.80 -9.12 -10.39
N SER A 68 -6.68 -8.08 -10.34
CA SER A 68 -6.80 -7.01 -11.33
C SER A 68 -7.36 -5.76 -10.67
N SER A 69 -6.81 -4.59 -10.98
CA SER A 69 -7.17 -3.31 -10.33
C SER A 69 -8.66 -2.93 -10.44
N ALA A 70 -9.32 -3.29 -11.53
CA ALA A 70 -10.70 -2.87 -11.79
C ALA A 70 -11.75 -3.46 -10.82
N GLY A 71 -11.48 -4.61 -10.19
CA GLY A 71 -12.42 -5.25 -9.26
C GLY A 71 -12.38 -4.72 -7.83
N MET A 72 -11.23 -4.23 -7.38
CA MET A 72 -11.02 -3.82 -5.99
C MET A 72 -11.82 -2.57 -5.63
N ILE A 73 -11.82 -1.56 -6.47
CA ILE A 73 -12.53 -0.30 -6.19
C ILE A 73 -14.05 -0.51 -6.12
N GLY A 74 -14.60 -1.34 -7.01
CA GLY A 74 -16.02 -1.71 -6.97
C GLY A 74 -16.41 -2.38 -5.64
N GLN A 75 -15.57 -3.28 -5.13
CA GLN A 75 -15.78 -3.92 -3.83
C GLN A 75 -15.68 -2.94 -2.66
N LEU A 76 -14.76 -1.99 -2.71
CA LEU A 76 -14.63 -0.94 -1.70
C LEU A 76 -15.86 -0.01 -1.67
N ILE A 77 -16.41 0.30 -2.83
CA ILE A 77 -17.65 1.10 -2.94
C ILE A 77 -18.82 0.32 -2.33
N GLY A 78 -18.99 -0.96 -2.66
CA GLY A 78 -20.01 -1.83 -2.07
C GLY A 78 -19.86 -1.95 -0.56
N PHE A 79 -18.67 -2.23 -0.07
CA PHE A 79 -18.34 -2.28 1.36
C PHE A 79 -18.72 -1.00 2.10
N ARG A 80 -18.54 0.15 1.48
CA ARG A 80 -18.88 1.45 2.06
C ARG A 80 -20.40 1.71 2.10
N LEU A 81 -21.11 1.37 1.03
CA LEU A 81 -22.50 1.79 0.83
C LEU A 81 -23.53 0.77 1.30
N GLU A 82 -23.19 -0.51 1.35
CA GLU A 82 -24.12 -1.61 1.58
C GLU A 82 -23.77 -2.38 2.85
N ASP A 83 -24.69 -2.41 3.82
CA ASP A 83 -24.48 -3.13 5.08
C ASP A 83 -24.29 -4.63 4.89
N SER A 84 -24.97 -5.23 3.91
CA SER A 84 -24.82 -6.65 3.55
C SER A 84 -23.44 -6.95 2.99
N ALA A 85 -22.93 -6.09 2.10
CA ALA A 85 -21.56 -6.23 1.56
C ALA A 85 -20.52 -6.06 2.67
N ARG A 86 -20.73 -5.11 3.57
CA ARG A 86 -19.84 -4.88 4.72
C ARG A 86 -19.79 -6.10 5.65
N ALA A 87 -20.92 -6.70 5.97
CA ALA A 87 -21.00 -7.90 6.79
C ALA A 87 -20.29 -9.09 6.12
N GLN A 88 -20.53 -9.29 4.83
CA GLN A 88 -19.91 -10.38 4.06
C GLN A 88 -18.37 -10.20 3.95
N GLU A 89 -17.89 -9.00 3.66
CA GLU A 89 -16.46 -8.70 3.59
C GLU A 89 -15.78 -8.91 4.94
N THR A 90 -16.44 -8.49 6.03
CA THR A 90 -15.93 -8.68 7.39
C THR A 90 -15.82 -10.16 7.74
N GLU A 91 -16.84 -10.96 7.42
CA GLU A 91 -16.81 -12.40 7.64
C GLU A 91 -15.68 -13.08 6.85
N GLN A 92 -15.50 -12.69 5.59
CA GLN A 92 -14.41 -13.21 4.75
C GLN A 92 -13.02 -12.81 5.30
N ALA A 93 -12.86 -11.57 5.74
CA ALA A 93 -11.60 -11.09 6.32
C ALA A 93 -11.26 -11.84 7.63
N LEU A 94 -12.24 -12.09 8.49
CA LEU A 94 -12.05 -12.80 9.76
C LEU A 94 -11.78 -14.30 9.59
N ASN A 95 -12.32 -14.93 8.56
CA ASN A 95 -12.19 -16.36 8.28
C ASN A 95 -11.08 -16.67 7.26
N GLY A 96 -10.50 -15.64 6.64
CA GLY A 96 -9.44 -15.75 5.65
C GLY A 96 -8.04 -15.85 6.25
N PRO A 97 -7.00 -15.85 5.41
CA PRO A 97 -5.60 -15.93 5.83
C PRO A 97 -5.15 -14.79 6.74
N THR A 98 -5.83 -13.64 6.67
CA THR A 98 -5.52 -12.45 7.47
C THR A 98 -6.37 -12.35 8.74
N GLY A 99 -7.18 -13.37 9.08
CA GLY A 99 -8.14 -13.30 10.17
C GLY A 99 -7.52 -13.02 11.55
N ASP A 100 -6.38 -13.64 11.85
CA ASP A 100 -5.67 -13.38 13.10
C ASP A 100 -5.13 -11.95 13.15
N LEU A 101 -4.54 -11.46 12.06
CA LEU A 101 -4.09 -10.07 11.95
C LEU A 101 -5.25 -9.08 12.13
N VAL A 102 -6.42 -9.35 11.54
CA VAL A 102 -7.61 -8.52 11.71
C VAL A 102 -8.03 -8.44 13.18
N ARG A 103 -8.03 -9.58 13.90
CA ARG A 103 -8.36 -9.63 15.34
C ARG A 103 -7.33 -8.90 16.19
N ASP A 104 -6.04 -9.06 15.90
CA ASP A 104 -4.96 -8.41 16.62
C ASP A 104 -5.03 -6.88 16.43
N LEU A 105 -5.25 -6.41 15.20
CA LEU A 105 -5.42 -5.00 14.90
C LEU A 105 -6.67 -4.43 15.60
N ALA A 106 -7.80 -5.13 15.53
CA ALA A 106 -9.03 -4.69 16.22
C ALA A 106 -8.84 -4.61 17.73
N ALA A 107 -8.09 -5.56 18.33
CA ALA A 107 -7.80 -5.55 19.77
C ALA A 107 -6.87 -4.38 20.17
N ALA A 108 -5.97 -3.97 19.28
CA ALA A 108 -5.05 -2.86 19.52
C ALA A 108 -5.69 -1.48 19.30
N LEU A 109 -6.79 -1.39 18.55
CA LEU A 109 -7.51 -0.14 18.30
C LEU A 109 -8.34 0.28 19.50
N GLU A 110 -8.47 1.59 19.72
CA GLU A 110 -9.46 2.15 20.62
C GLU A 110 -10.88 2.03 20.03
N PRO A 111 -11.93 1.99 20.86
CA PRO A 111 -13.31 1.95 20.38
C PRO A 111 -13.63 3.10 19.41
N GLY A 112 -14.23 2.76 18.27
CA GLY A 112 -14.57 3.70 17.21
C GLY A 112 -13.43 4.05 16.24
N CYS A 113 -12.19 3.67 16.55
CA CYS A 113 -11.03 3.92 15.68
C CYS A 113 -10.91 2.89 14.56
N ALA A 114 -10.19 3.27 13.52
CA ALA A 114 -9.90 2.40 12.39
C ALA A 114 -8.45 2.54 11.91
N VAL A 115 -7.99 1.53 11.20
CA VAL A 115 -6.69 1.51 10.50
C VAL A 115 -6.88 1.00 9.08
N VAL A 116 -6.13 1.56 8.13
CA VAL A 116 -6.02 1.05 6.77
C VAL A 116 -4.56 0.81 6.42
N GLY A 117 -4.30 -0.34 5.80
CA GLY A 117 -3.04 -0.66 5.15
C GLY A 117 -3.27 -0.83 3.66
N LEU A 118 -2.42 -0.22 2.85
CA LEU A 118 -2.44 -0.30 1.39
C LEU A 118 -1.07 -0.76 0.90
N VAL A 119 -1.03 -1.82 0.11
CA VAL A 119 0.16 -2.16 -0.67
C VAL A 119 -0.04 -1.60 -2.07
N VAL A 120 0.85 -0.71 -2.47
CA VAL A 120 0.82 -0.07 -3.78
C VAL A 120 2.07 -0.40 -4.59
N GLU A 121 1.91 -0.50 -5.89
CA GLU A 121 3.00 -0.66 -6.84
C GLU A 121 3.17 0.63 -7.64
N HIS A 122 4.39 1.11 -7.74
CA HIS A 122 4.75 2.28 -8.53
C HIS A 122 4.97 1.87 -9.99
N THR A 123 3.95 1.95 -10.82
CA THR A 123 4.00 1.52 -12.24
C THR A 123 4.94 2.35 -13.08
N TRP A 124 5.11 3.66 -12.77
CA TRP A 124 6.08 4.52 -13.43
C TRP A 124 7.53 4.07 -13.22
N ALA A 125 7.81 3.40 -12.11
CA ALA A 125 9.17 2.97 -11.79
C ALA A 125 9.69 1.93 -12.82
N HIS A 126 8.83 1.06 -13.33
CA HIS A 126 9.21 0.11 -14.37
C HIS A 126 9.60 0.78 -15.68
N VAL A 127 8.81 1.78 -16.12
CA VAL A 127 9.09 2.51 -17.36
C VAL A 127 10.45 3.20 -17.27
N LEU A 128 10.76 3.77 -16.10
CA LEU A 128 12.04 4.42 -15.88
C LEU A 128 13.19 3.40 -15.82
N ALA A 129 13.01 2.30 -15.07
CA ALA A 129 14.00 1.24 -14.94
C ALA A 129 14.35 0.63 -16.30
N ASP A 130 13.36 0.33 -17.14
CA ASP A 130 13.53 -0.17 -18.49
C ASP A 130 14.31 0.82 -19.38
N ALA A 131 14.02 2.11 -19.27
CA ALA A 131 14.73 3.14 -20.01
C ALA A 131 16.20 3.25 -19.58
N VAL A 132 16.46 3.22 -18.29
CA VAL A 132 17.81 3.22 -17.71
C VAL A 132 18.59 1.98 -18.13
N ALA A 133 18.01 0.79 -18.06
CA ALA A 133 18.64 -0.46 -18.48
C ALA A 133 19.00 -0.45 -19.96
N ARG A 134 18.10 0.03 -20.84
CA ARG A 134 18.38 0.19 -22.27
C ARG A 134 19.50 1.19 -22.56
N ALA A 135 19.70 2.16 -21.69
CA ALA A 135 20.80 3.11 -21.76
C ALA A 135 22.13 2.55 -21.20
N GLY A 136 22.13 1.30 -20.69
CA GLY A 136 23.31 0.67 -20.08
C GLY A 136 23.54 1.06 -18.62
N GLY A 137 22.55 1.68 -17.97
CA GLY A 137 22.56 2.01 -16.56
C GLY A 137 21.90 0.93 -15.70
N GLY A 138 21.90 1.16 -14.39
CA GLY A 138 21.23 0.29 -13.42
C GLY A 138 20.81 1.06 -12.15
N PRO A 139 20.00 0.43 -11.29
CA PRO A 139 19.60 1.04 -10.04
C PRO A 139 20.80 1.23 -9.12
N PHE A 140 20.87 2.37 -8.46
CA PHE A 140 21.92 2.67 -7.48
C PHE A 140 21.35 2.80 -6.07
N ALA A 141 20.34 3.65 -5.89
CA ALA A 141 19.64 3.87 -4.61
C ALA A 141 18.21 4.34 -4.86
N SER A 142 17.33 4.04 -3.92
CA SER A 142 15.95 4.57 -3.89
C SER A 142 15.55 4.76 -2.45
N GLU A 143 15.08 5.96 -2.09
CA GLU A 143 14.59 6.28 -0.75
C GLU A 143 13.37 7.20 -0.84
N LEU A 144 12.50 7.14 0.18
CA LEU A 144 11.41 8.10 0.37
C LEU A 144 11.92 9.23 1.25
N LEU A 145 11.71 10.46 0.81
CA LEU A 145 12.19 11.66 1.49
C LEU A 145 11.05 12.60 1.81
N GLU A 146 11.10 13.19 2.99
CA GLU A 146 10.33 14.40 3.26
C GLU A 146 11.00 15.60 2.54
N PRO A 147 10.24 16.64 2.16
CA PRO A 147 10.79 17.78 1.42
C PRO A 147 12.00 18.45 2.10
N THR A 148 12.05 18.41 3.42
CA THR A 148 13.14 18.96 4.24
C THR A 148 14.42 18.13 4.22
N GLU A 149 14.34 16.84 3.86
CA GLU A 149 15.47 15.91 3.84
C GLU A 149 16.21 15.90 2.50
N VAL A 150 15.61 16.46 1.45
CA VAL A 150 16.17 16.45 0.09
C VAL A 150 17.58 17.02 0.00
N PRO A 151 17.92 18.19 0.64
CA PRO A 151 19.29 18.71 0.58
C PRO A 151 20.33 17.78 1.21
N GLU A 152 19.97 17.10 2.30
CA GLU A 152 20.85 16.17 2.99
C GLU A 152 21.04 14.88 2.18
N ALA A 153 19.98 14.39 1.52
CA ALA A 153 20.05 13.25 0.62
C ALA A 153 21.03 13.51 -0.54
N TRP A 154 20.96 14.66 -1.18
CA TRP A 154 21.91 15.06 -2.19
C TRP A 154 23.36 15.14 -1.68
N ALA A 155 23.54 15.66 -0.47
CA ALA A 155 24.87 15.77 0.13
C ALA A 155 25.52 14.40 0.46
N ARG A 156 24.71 13.35 0.69
CA ARG A 156 25.20 11.97 0.94
C ARG A 156 25.68 11.26 -0.31
N LEU A 157 25.14 11.59 -1.48
CA LEU A 157 25.30 10.85 -2.73
C LEU A 157 26.79 10.66 -3.15
N PRO A 158 27.71 11.65 -3.04
CA PRO A 158 29.12 11.43 -3.38
C PRO A 158 29.79 10.34 -2.53
N SER A 159 29.45 10.28 -1.24
CA SER A 159 30.02 9.27 -0.32
C SER A 159 29.48 7.89 -0.60
N GLU A 160 28.22 7.75 -1.00
CA GLU A 160 27.60 6.51 -1.36
C GLU A 160 28.18 5.95 -2.66
N LEU A 161 28.37 6.79 -3.67
CA LEU A 161 29.04 6.43 -4.93
C LEU A 161 30.46 5.92 -4.69
N SER A 162 31.21 6.59 -3.83
CA SER A 162 32.58 6.17 -3.48
C SER A 162 32.62 4.82 -2.80
N ARG A 163 31.66 4.52 -1.89
CA ARG A 163 31.54 3.22 -1.23
C ARG A 163 31.11 2.11 -2.17
N ALA A 164 30.23 2.39 -3.12
CA ALA A 164 29.79 1.41 -4.11
C ALA A 164 30.97 0.95 -4.99
N ARG A 165 31.78 1.88 -5.48
CA ARG A 165 32.98 1.60 -6.28
C ARG A 165 34.06 0.81 -5.53
N ALA A 166 34.14 0.96 -4.21
CA ALA A 166 35.11 0.25 -3.39
C ALA A 166 34.73 -1.21 -3.11
N ARG A 167 33.54 -1.65 -3.51
CA ARG A 167 33.02 -3.02 -3.33
C ARG A 167 33.06 -3.86 -4.62
N GLU A 168 33.35 -3.24 -5.75
CA GLU A 168 33.61 -3.91 -7.04
C GLU A 168 35.10 -4.29 -7.18
#